data_2a610c53ead800a4e321cc5b6148ffb0
#
_entry.id   2a610c53ead800a4e321cc5b6148ffb0
#
_cell.length_a   1.000
_cell.length_b   1.000
_cell.length_c   1.000
_cell.angle_alpha   90.00
_cell.angle_beta   90.00
_cell.angle_gamma   90.00
#
_symmetry.space_group_name_H-M   'P 1'
#
loop_
_entity.id
_entity.type
_entity.pdbx_description
1 polymer ?
#
loop_
_entity_poly.entity_id
_entity_poly.type
_entity_poly.pdbx_seq_one_letter_code
_entity_poly.pdbx_strand_id
1 'polypeptide(L)'
;MINRREFISVVGALSVAPSISTASNALIKPPRLRPGDRVGLVSPATAAFETEQTKVWVDALESLGFDVVLGENYYNRHGYFAGEDAARASDINNFFVDPDIKMIFARGGWGAPRLLPLLDYEMIGNNPKVLLGYSDATALLSAVHTITGLVTFHGPSPLNTFSAEHFRRVVMNGEHYTLKNPTFITENTLVQTENRIRTMNSGKATGPILGGNLSLLTAITGSPYLPDWEGSILFVEDIEESVYRVDRMMTELALSGVLGKIAGFVFGRCTDCEPGRGFGSLTMEDMLAEHIDPLGIPAFSGSMIGHINEQFTIPLGISVEMDADAGTISMQEAGVL
;
A
#
# COMPACT_ATOMS: atom_id res chain seq x y z
N MET A 1 -9.45 36.68 21.38
CA MET A 1 -9.23 37.07 19.99
C MET A 1 -7.73 37.19 19.78
N ILE A 2 -7.14 36.21 19.10
CA ILE A 2 -5.71 36.21 18.79
C ILE A 2 -5.45 37.28 17.73
N ASN A 3 -4.49 38.16 17.98
CA ASN A 3 -4.14 39.29 17.12
C ASN A 3 -3.36 38.76 15.87
N ARG A 4 -3.56 39.37 14.71
CA ARG A 4 -2.90 39.02 13.43
C ARG A 4 -1.38 38.91 13.50
N ARG A 5 -0.74 39.67 14.42
CA ARG A 5 0.71 39.63 14.62
C ARG A 5 1.19 38.37 15.38
N GLU A 6 0.36 37.81 16.28
CA GLU A 6 0.67 36.59 17.01
C GLU A 6 0.53 35.34 16.12
N PHE A 7 -0.43 35.38 15.16
CA PHE A 7 -0.59 34.32 14.18
C PHE A 7 0.64 34.17 13.25
N ILE A 8 1.25 35.31 12.85
CA ILE A 8 2.45 35.30 11.98
C ILE A 8 3.69 34.81 12.74
N SER A 9 3.77 35.02 14.04
CA SER A 9 4.90 34.57 14.87
C SER A 9 4.87 33.05 15.13
N VAL A 10 3.73 32.39 15.10
CA VAL A 10 3.59 30.94 15.26
C VAL A 10 3.87 30.19 13.95
N VAL A 11 3.59 30.82 12.80
CA VAL A 11 3.86 30.23 11.48
C VAL A 11 5.34 30.33 11.09
N GLY A 12 6.10 31.24 11.69
CA GLY A 12 7.53 31.45 11.39
C GLY A 12 8.50 30.41 12.00
N ALA A 13 8.03 29.50 12.87
CA ALA A 13 8.87 28.51 13.55
C ALA A 13 8.81 27.09 12.93
N LEU A 14 8.11 26.89 11.81
CA LEU A 14 7.88 25.57 11.19
C LEU A 14 8.59 25.38 9.84
N SER A 15 9.66 26.10 9.54
CA SER A 15 10.37 25.92 8.28
C SER A 15 11.86 25.57 8.47
N VAL A 16 12.11 24.46 9.13
CA VAL A 16 13.31 23.65 8.86
C VAL A 16 12.80 22.23 8.54
N ALA A 17 12.21 22.07 7.34
CA ALA A 17 12.15 20.76 6.76
C ALA A 17 13.62 20.32 6.55
N PRO A 18 14.06 19.18 7.08
CA PRO A 18 15.36 18.64 6.72
C PRO A 18 15.35 18.49 5.19
N SER A 19 16.40 18.98 4.54
CA SER A 19 16.64 18.72 3.12
C SER A 19 16.90 17.23 3.00
N ILE A 20 15.83 16.44 2.79
CA ILE A 20 15.95 15.02 2.49
C ILE A 20 16.59 14.96 1.12
N SER A 21 17.86 14.59 1.09
CA SER A 21 18.58 14.32 -0.16
C SER A 21 17.85 13.15 -0.85
N THR A 22 17.29 13.39 -2.02
CA THR A 22 16.72 12.35 -2.90
C THR A 22 17.81 11.59 -3.64
N ALA A 23 18.88 11.20 -2.94
CA ALA A 23 19.76 10.15 -3.43
C ALA A 23 18.91 8.87 -3.44
N SER A 24 18.82 8.19 -4.57
CA SER A 24 18.24 6.85 -4.66
C SER A 24 18.91 5.99 -3.58
N ASN A 25 18.23 5.78 -2.48
CA ASN A 25 18.72 4.91 -1.42
C ASN A 25 18.83 3.50 -2.00
N ALA A 26 19.95 2.82 -1.71
CA ALA A 26 20.06 1.41 -2.09
C ALA A 26 18.89 0.63 -1.47
N LEU A 27 18.31 -0.27 -2.26
CA LEU A 27 17.17 -1.09 -1.82
C LEU A 27 17.58 -1.95 -0.62
N ILE A 28 16.88 -1.81 0.50
CA ILE A 28 17.08 -2.58 1.71
C ILE A 28 16.00 -3.64 1.79
N LYS A 29 16.39 -4.92 1.81
CA LYS A 29 15.46 -6.05 1.95
C LYS A 29 15.45 -6.53 3.39
N PRO A 30 14.28 -6.67 4.01
CA PRO A 30 14.20 -7.25 5.34
C PRO A 30 14.51 -8.76 5.30
N PRO A 31 14.94 -9.38 6.42
CA PRO A 31 15.02 -10.82 6.52
C PRO A 31 13.65 -11.48 6.27
N ARG A 32 13.66 -12.67 5.63
CA ARG A 32 12.44 -13.46 5.46
C ARG A 32 11.91 -13.95 6.80
N LEU A 33 10.59 -14.07 6.90
CA LEU A 33 9.92 -14.58 8.08
C LEU A 33 9.99 -16.11 8.18
N ARG A 34 10.01 -16.60 9.41
CA ARG A 34 10.02 -18.03 9.73
C ARG A 34 8.96 -18.36 10.79
N PRO A 35 8.43 -19.59 10.82
CA PRO A 35 7.63 -20.04 11.96
C PRO A 35 8.39 -19.85 13.28
N GLY A 36 7.72 -19.33 14.29
CA GLY A 36 8.29 -18.94 15.57
C GLY A 36 8.72 -17.45 15.65
N ASP A 37 8.75 -16.73 14.54
CA ASP A 37 9.03 -15.29 14.56
C ASP A 37 7.90 -14.52 15.24
N ARG A 38 8.26 -13.45 15.94
CA ARG A 38 7.32 -12.55 16.59
C ARG A 38 6.84 -11.47 15.64
N VAL A 39 5.52 -11.25 15.61
CA VAL A 39 4.83 -10.28 14.76
C VAL A 39 4.11 -9.25 15.62
N GLY A 40 4.38 -7.97 15.38
CA GLY A 40 3.71 -6.85 16.03
C GLY A 40 2.51 -6.34 15.23
N LEU A 41 1.33 -6.29 15.82
CA LEU A 41 0.16 -5.63 15.27
C LEU A 41 0.06 -4.20 15.80
N VAL A 42 -0.03 -3.22 14.90
CA VAL A 42 -0.24 -1.80 15.25
C VAL A 42 -1.52 -1.26 14.62
N SER A 43 -2.12 -0.28 15.29
CA SER A 43 -3.28 0.47 14.80
C SER A 43 -2.87 1.90 14.46
N PRO A 44 -2.23 2.15 13.31
CA PRO A 44 -1.74 3.50 12.97
C PRO A 44 -2.88 4.45 12.56
N ALA A 45 -4.06 3.91 12.30
CA ALA A 45 -5.21 4.60 11.72
C ALA A 45 -6.40 4.61 12.69
N THR A 46 -7.47 3.90 12.34
CA THR A 46 -8.68 3.84 13.17
C THR A 46 -8.55 2.93 14.38
N ALA A 47 -9.29 3.28 15.44
CA ALA A 47 -9.38 2.48 16.65
C ALA A 47 -9.91 1.05 16.36
N ALA A 48 -9.37 0.06 17.07
CA ALA A 48 -9.92 -1.29 17.07
C ALA A 48 -11.12 -1.33 18.04
N PHE A 49 -12.33 -1.23 17.47
CA PHE A 49 -13.56 -1.24 18.27
C PHE A 49 -13.99 -2.64 18.70
N GLU A 50 -13.71 -3.64 17.86
CA GLU A 50 -14.13 -5.02 18.05
C GLU A 50 -12.93 -5.90 18.36
N THR A 51 -12.89 -6.42 19.59
CA THR A 51 -11.81 -7.31 20.03
C THR A 51 -11.85 -8.66 19.32
N GLU A 52 -13.04 -9.13 18.93
CA GLU A 52 -13.19 -10.41 18.24
C GLU A 52 -12.55 -10.39 16.85
N GLN A 53 -12.70 -9.31 16.10
CA GLN A 53 -12.01 -9.16 14.80
C GLN A 53 -10.49 -9.18 14.97
N THR A 54 -9.97 -8.54 16.02
CA THR A 54 -8.53 -8.59 16.32
C THR A 54 -8.07 -10.01 16.63
N LYS A 55 -8.87 -10.78 17.41
CA LYS A 55 -8.54 -12.19 17.68
C LYS A 55 -8.50 -13.04 16.42
N VAL A 56 -9.46 -12.86 15.51
CA VAL A 56 -9.43 -13.57 14.22
C VAL A 56 -8.14 -13.29 13.44
N TRP A 57 -7.62 -12.07 13.48
CA TRP A 57 -6.34 -11.76 12.86
C TRP A 57 -5.15 -12.37 13.60
N VAL A 58 -5.16 -12.36 14.92
CA VAL A 58 -4.16 -13.04 15.75
C VAL A 58 -4.16 -14.53 15.43
N ASP A 59 -5.32 -15.19 15.51
CA ASP A 59 -5.47 -16.63 15.23
C ASP A 59 -4.98 -16.99 13.82
N ALA A 60 -5.25 -16.13 12.82
CA ALA A 60 -4.79 -16.34 11.46
C ALA A 60 -3.25 -16.28 11.34
N LEU A 61 -2.61 -15.32 11.99
CA LEU A 61 -1.15 -15.21 12.03
C LEU A 61 -0.51 -16.36 12.84
N GLU A 62 -1.10 -16.72 13.97
CA GLU A 62 -0.66 -17.87 14.77
C GLU A 62 -0.80 -19.19 13.99
N SER A 63 -1.82 -19.33 13.15
CA SER A 63 -1.97 -20.48 12.25
C SER A 63 -0.85 -20.62 11.22
N LEU A 64 -0.15 -19.51 10.93
CA LEU A 64 1.05 -19.49 10.09
C LEU A 64 2.34 -19.79 10.89
N GLY A 65 2.23 -19.94 12.21
CA GLY A 65 3.32 -20.28 13.12
C GLY A 65 3.97 -19.07 13.78
N PHE A 66 3.38 -17.88 13.76
CA PHE A 66 3.93 -16.67 14.38
C PHE A 66 3.51 -16.51 15.85
N ASP A 67 4.35 -15.83 16.64
CA ASP A 67 4.02 -15.31 17.97
C ASP A 67 3.54 -13.87 17.81
N VAL A 68 2.28 -13.56 18.20
CA VAL A 68 1.67 -12.25 17.90
C VAL A 68 1.62 -11.37 19.15
N VAL A 69 2.09 -10.13 19.01
CA VAL A 69 1.99 -9.11 20.07
C VAL A 69 1.29 -7.85 19.54
N LEU A 70 0.47 -7.24 20.37
CA LEU A 70 -0.19 -5.98 20.06
C LEU A 70 0.65 -4.81 20.54
N GLY A 71 0.64 -3.72 19.78
CA GLY A 71 1.21 -2.46 20.22
C GLY A 71 0.58 -1.99 21.53
N GLU A 72 1.34 -1.28 22.35
CA GLU A 72 0.86 -0.79 23.66
C GLU A 72 -0.41 0.06 23.51
N ASN A 73 -0.50 0.82 22.42
CA ASN A 73 -1.59 1.74 22.12
C ASN A 73 -2.65 1.15 21.17
N TYR A 74 -2.58 -0.14 20.85
CA TYR A 74 -3.41 -0.80 19.83
C TYR A 74 -4.92 -0.56 20.03
N TYR A 75 -5.41 -0.55 21.26
CA TYR A 75 -6.81 -0.33 21.63
C TYR A 75 -7.11 1.08 22.13
N ASN A 76 -6.15 2.00 22.06
CA ASN A 76 -6.39 3.38 22.46
C ASN A 76 -7.41 4.06 21.54
N ARG A 77 -7.99 5.17 21.99
CA ARG A 77 -9.03 5.90 21.28
C ARG A 77 -8.88 7.41 21.44
N HIS A 78 -8.94 8.09 20.30
CA HIS A 78 -9.09 9.53 20.22
C HIS A 78 -10.03 9.86 19.04
N GLY A 79 -11.32 10.05 19.33
CA GLY A 79 -12.34 10.10 18.29
C GLY A 79 -12.41 8.77 17.52
N TYR A 80 -12.18 8.80 16.21
CA TYR A 80 -12.11 7.60 15.38
C TYR A 80 -10.69 7.03 15.27
N PHE A 81 -9.64 7.75 15.72
CA PHE A 81 -8.26 7.26 15.72
C PHE A 81 -7.99 6.28 16.87
N ALA A 82 -6.99 5.44 16.67
CA ALA A 82 -6.46 4.55 17.69
C ALA A 82 -5.54 5.28 18.70
N GLY A 83 -5.99 6.40 19.25
CA GLY A 83 -5.23 7.25 20.17
C GLY A 83 -4.63 8.49 19.52
N GLU A 84 -3.88 9.24 20.30
CA GLU A 84 -3.14 10.43 19.84
C GLU A 84 -2.06 10.05 18.82
N ASP A 85 -1.73 10.96 17.91
CA ASP A 85 -0.76 10.72 16.84
C ASP A 85 0.59 10.21 17.37
N ALA A 86 1.11 10.82 18.44
CA ALA A 86 2.36 10.42 19.06
C ALA A 86 2.33 8.99 19.63
N ALA A 87 1.21 8.58 20.23
CA ALA A 87 1.03 7.24 20.78
C ALA A 87 1.00 6.18 19.65
N ARG A 88 0.27 6.44 18.57
CA ARG A 88 0.23 5.55 17.41
C ARG A 88 1.58 5.41 16.72
N ALA A 89 2.32 6.53 16.58
CA ALA A 89 3.67 6.53 16.01
C ALA A 89 4.67 5.81 16.92
N SER A 90 4.53 5.92 18.24
CA SER A 90 5.42 5.24 19.19
C SER A 90 5.36 3.72 19.07
N ASP A 91 4.16 3.13 18.82
CA ASP A 91 4.04 1.69 18.62
C ASP A 91 4.85 1.21 17.41
N ILE A 92 4.82 1.96 16.32
CA ILE A 92 5.60 1.64 15.11
C ILE A 92 7.11 1.75 15.41
N ASN A 93 7.54 2.89 15.97
CA ASN A 93 8.95 3.13 16.28
C ASN A 93 9.48 2.07 17.27
N ASN A 94 8.73 1.76 18.31
CA ASN A 94 9.11 0.76 19.32
C ASN A 94 9.24 -0.64 18.71
N PHE A 95 8.35 -1.04 17.82
CA PHE A 95 8.45 -2.33 17.15
C PHE A 95 9.60 -2.40 16.15
N PHE A 96 10.00 -1.29 15.55
CA PHE A 96 11.20 -1.28 14.73
C PHE A 96 12.49 -1.39 15.59
N VAL A 97 12.53 -0.82 16.78
CA VAL A 97 13.68 -0.93 17.71
C VAL A 97 13.77 -2.34 18.33
N ASP A 98 12.62 -2.96 18.64
CA ASP A 98 12.60 -4.26 19.32
C ASP A 98 13.22 -5.36 18.44
N PRO A 99 14.37 -5.96 18.82
CA PRO A 99 15.03 -6.97 18.00
C PRO A 99 14.26 -8.30 17.90
N ASP A 100 13.29 -8.54 18.79
CA ASP A 100 12.48 -9.75 18.77
C ASP A 100 11.37 -9.68 17.73
N ILE A 101 10.87 -8.49 17.40
CA ILE A 101 9.87 -8.28 16.36
C ILE A 101 10.51 -8.43 14.98
N LYS A 102 9.92 -9.27 14.11
CA LYS A 102 10.39 -9.54 12.74
C LYS A 102 9.46 -8.97 11.67
N MET A 103 8.19 -8.81 12.00
CA MET A 103 7.21 -8.16 11.14
C MET A 103 6.37 -7.17 11.93
N ILE A 104 5.99 -6.07 11.29
CA ILE A 104 4.99 -5.12 11.76
C ILE A 104 3.81 -5.17 10.78
N PHE A 105 2.64 -5.53 11.28
CA PHE A 105 1.40 -5.47 10.53
C PHE A 105 0.63 -4.21 10.91
N ALA A 106 0.46 -3.31 9.94
CA ALA A 106 -0.22 -2.04 10.11
C ALA A 106 -1.67 -2.14 9.64
N ARG A 107 -2.63 -2.00 10.58
CA ARG A 107 -4.05 -1.97 10.24
C ARG A 107 -4.38 -0.73 9.41
N GLY A 108 -5.32 -0.90 8.47
CA GLY A 108 -5.90 0.20 7.70
C GLY A 108 -6.92 1.03 8.50
N GLY A 109 -7.61 1.91 7.82
CA GLY A 109 -8.62 2.81 8.35
C GLY A 109 -8.43 4.25 7.86
N TRP A 110 -8.33 5.23 8.78
CA TRP A 110 -8.07 6.63 8.45
C TRP A 110 -7.09 7.24 9.43
N GLY A 111 -6.09 8.00 8.94
CA GLY A 111 -5.23 8.84 9.76
C GLY A 111 -3.77 8.44 9.86
N ALA A 112 -3.31 7.39 9.17
CA ALA A 112 -1.89 7.02 9.11
C ALA A 112 -1.00 8.14 8.52
N PRO A 113 -1.41 8.93 7.51
CA PRO A 113 -0.59 10.03 7.00
C PRO A 113 -0.15 11.06 8.07
N ARG A 114 -0.92 11.23 9.14
CA ARG A 114 -0.58 12.14 10.24
C ARG A 114 0.67 11.71 11.01
N LEU A 115 1.01 10.43 10.96
CA LEU A 115 2.15 9.85 11.69
C LEU A 115 3.47 10.04 10.97
N LEU A 116 3.47 10.31 9.67
CA LEU A 116 4.68 10.35 8.84
C LEU A 116 5.77 11.26 9.40
N PRO A 117 5.48 12.47 9.89
CA PRO A 117 6.50 13.33 10.50
C PRO A 117 7.01 12.86 11.88
N LEU A 118 6.37 11.85 12.48
CA LEU A 118 6.69 11.34 13.83
C LEU A 118 7.46 10.02 13.82
N LEU A 119 7.72 9.47 12.62
CA LEU A 119 8.50 8.24 12.48
C LEU A 119 9.99 8.55 12.48
N ASP A 120 10.77 7.70 13.13
CA ASP A 120 12.23 7.73 13.12
C ASP A 120 12.78 6.91 11.94
N TYR A 121 12.88 7.54 10.79
CA TYR A 121 13.31 6.88 9.55
C TYR A 121 14.76 6.40 9.58
N GLU A 122 15.65 7.07 10.30
CA GLU A 122 17.04 6.62 10.47
C GLU A 122 17.08 5.30 11.24
N MET A 123 16.37 5.25 12.35
CA MET A 123 16.25 4.03 13.17
C MET A 123 15.56 2.91 12.37
N ILE A 124 14.47 3.21 11.61
CA ILE A 124 13.77 2.24 10.77
C ILE A 124 14.72 1.63 9.73
N GLY A 125 15.48 2.46 9.01
CA GLY A 125 16.44 2.00 8.01
C GLY A 125 17.56 1.12 8.58
N ASN A 126 17.95 1.37 9.84
CA ASN A 126 18.96 0.57 10.56
C ASN A 126 18.42 -0.74 11.17
N ASN A 127 17.09 -0.92 11.21
CA ASN A 127 16.42 -2.11 11.76
C ASN A 127 15.43 -2.71 10.76
N PRO A 128 15.87 -3.20 9.59
CA PRO A 128 14.97 -3.64 8.52
C PRO A 128 14.12 -4.83 8.95
N LYS A 129 12.80 -4.66 8.86
CA LYS A 129 11.77 -5.66 9.18
C LYS A 129 10.71 -5.65 8.10
N VAL A 130 9.95 -6.74 8.00
CA VAL A 130 8.77 -6.77 7.14
C VAL A 130 7.74 -5.77 7.69
N LEU A 131 7.45 -4.72 6.94
CA LEU A 131 6.34 -3.81 7.20
C LEU A 131 5.24 -4.12 6.19
N LEU A 132 4.12 -4.65 6.66
CA LEU A 132 2.98 -5.10 5.87
C LEU A 132 1.75 -4.27 6.20
N GLY A 133 0.98 -3.93 5.19
CA GLY A 133 -0.32 -3.28 5.33
C GLY A 133 -0.94 -2.94 3.99
N TYR A 134 -2.13 -2.38 3.99
CA TYR A 134 -2.83 -1.87 2.81
C TYR A 134 -3.82 -0.77 3.20
N SER A 135 -4.60 -0.24 2.25
CA SER A 135 -5.54 0.85 2.54
C SER A 135 -4.79 2.07 3.09
N ASP A 136 -5.22 2.63 4.21
CA ASP A 136 -4.60 3.79 4.86
C ASP A 136 -3.10 3.59 5.18
N ALA A 137 -2.66 2.35 5.42
CA ALA A 137 -1.25 2.02 5.62
C ALA A 137 -0.38 2.27 4.37
N THR A 138 -0.95 2.46 3.17
CA THR A 138 -0.22 2.85 1.96
C THR A 138 0.69 4.04 2.20
N ALA A 139 0.23 5.04 2.96
CA ALA A 139 1.04 6.21 3.29
C ALA A 139 2.30 5.85 4.09
N LEU A 140 2.19 4.93 5.06
CA LEU A 140 3.33 4.43 5.85
C LEU A 140 4.30 3.63 4.98
N LEU A 141 3.76 2.71 4.16
CA LEU A 141 4.57 1.88 3.26
C LEU A 141 5.37 2.75 2.29
N SER A 142 4.70 3.72 1.66
CA SER A 142 5.34 4.66 0.72
C SER A 142 6.41 5.51 1.41
N ALA A 143 6.11 6.09 2.57
CA ALA A 143 7.03 6.96 3.28
C ALA A 143 8.28 6.21 3.76
N VAL A 144 8.10 5.04 4.37
CA VAL A 144 9.22 4.20 4.82
C VAL A 144 10.07 3.77 3.63
N HIS A 145 9.46 3.28 2.55
CA HIS A 145 10.19 2.92 1.33
C HIS A 145 10.98 4.12 0.77
N THR A 146 10.30 5.26 0.59
CA THR A 146 10.89 6.45 -0.04
C THR A 146 12.10 6.98 0.72
N ILE A 147 11.99 7.08 2.04
CA ILE A 147 13.03 7.72 2.85
C ILE A 147 14.17 6.77 3.18
N THR A 148 13.87 5.48 3.41
CA THR A 148 14.88 4.51 3.87
C THR A 148 15.39 3.58 2.79
N GLY A 149 14.65 3.38 1.70
CA GLY A 149 14.90 2.32 0.72
C GLY A 149 14.44 0.94 1.18
N LEU A 150 13.79 0.80 2.34
CA LEU A 150 13.29 -0.48 2.81
C LEU A 150 12.15 -1.00 1.90
N VAL A 151 12.25 -2.25 1.48
CA VAL A 151 11.14 -2.95 0.82
C VAL A 151 10.02 -3.12 1.83
N THR A 152 8.87 -2.51 1.53
CA THR A 152 7.63 -2.64 2.29
C THR A 152 6.63 -3.49 1.52
N PHE A 153 5.58 -3.96 2.15
CA PHE A 153 4.69 -4.94 1.53
C PHE A 153 3.25 -4.47 1.55
N HIS A 154 2.70 -4.24 0.37
CA HIS A 154 1.26 -4.03 0.21
C HIS A 154 0.57 -5.38 0.17
N GLY A 155 -0.37 -5.59 1.07
CA GLY A 155 -1.09 -6.86 1.09
C GLY A 155 -2.00 -7.02 2.28
N PRO A 156 -2.87 -8.03 2.21
CA PRO A 156 -3.89 -8.28 3.20
C PRO A 156 -3.31 -8.86 4.47
N SER A 157 -4.12 -8.84 5.49
CA SER A 157 -4.06 -9.85 6.52
C SER A 157 -4.24 -11.23 5.87
N PRO A 158 -3.39 -12.22 6.16
CA PRO A 158 -3.49 -13.55 5.55
C PRO A 158 -4.65 -14.37 6.16
N LEU A 159 -5.89 -13.87 6.02
CA LEU A 159 -7.08 -14.46 6.64
C LEU A 159 -7.66 -15.65 5.86
N ASN A 160 -7.36 -15.76 4.57
CA ASN A 160 -7.81 -16.86 3.74
C ASN A 160 -6.65 -17.62 3.11
N THR A 161 -6.92 -18.82 2.59
CA THR A 161 -5.89 -19.71 2.06
C THR A 161 -5.14 -19.11 0.86
N PHE A 162 -5.82 -18.37 -0.02
CA PHE A 162 -5.20 -17.72 -1.18
C PHE A 162 -4.20 -16.65 -0.74
N SER A 163 -4.67 -15.71 0.06
CA SER A 163 -3.82 -14.61 0.54
C SER A 163 -2.65 -15.12 1.41
N ALA A 164 -2.90 -16.13 2.26
CA ALA A 164 -1.88 -16.76 3.08
C ALA A 164 -0.81 -17.48 2.24
N GLU A 165 -1.19 -18.12 1.13
CA GLU A 165 -0.23 -18.75 0.22
C GLU A 165 0.66 -17.71 -0.46
N HIS A 166 0.09 -16.61 -0.96
CA HIS A 166 0.87 -15.52 -1.55
C HIS A 166 1.81 -14.86 -0.54
N PHE A 167 1.31 -14.64 0.68
CA PHE A 167 2.13 -14.14 1.78
C PHE A 167 3.32 -15.07 2.06
N ARG A 168 3.10 -16.39 2.19
CA ARG A 168 4.19 -17.35 2.41
C ARG A 168 5.24 -17.29 1.29
N ARG A 169 4.80 -17.32 0.04
CA ARG A 169 5.71 -17.25 -1.12
C ARG A 169 6.60 -16.02 -1.08
N VAL A 170 6.01 -14.86 -0.83
CA VAL A 170 6.72 -13.58 -0.91
C VAL A 170 7.58 -13.32 0.31
N VAL A 171 7.03 -13.44 1.53
CA VAL A 171 7.74 -12.98 2.74
C VAL A 171 8.38 -14.09 3.57
N MET A 172 7.98 -15.37 3.39
CA MET A 172 8.59 -16.48 4.11
C MET A 172 9.55 -17.27 3.23
N ASN A 173 9.20 -17.51 1.95
CA ASN A 173 10.04 -18.29 1.04
C ASN A 173 10.99 -17.40 0.22
N GLY A 174 10.65 -16.13 0.00
CA GLY A 174 11.42 -15.22 -0.87
C GLY A 174 11.42 -15.68 -2.32
N GLU A 175 10.27 -16.15 -2.82
CA GLU A 175 10.14 -16.66 -4.16
C GLU A 175 10.12 -15.52 -5.20
N HIS A 176 10.75 -15.75 -6.34
CA HIS A 176 10.53 -14.97 -7.56
C HIS A 176 9.20 -15.44 -8.16
N TYR A 177 8.13 -14.77 -7.80
CA TYR A 177 6.79 -15.22 -8.07
C TYR A 177 6.08 -14.36 -9.12
N THR A 178 5.24 -15.00 -9.94
CA THR A 178 4.38 -14.28 -10.88
C THR A 178 2.98 -14.16 -10.31
N LEU A 179 2.56 -12.93 -10.05
CA LEU A 179 1.19 -12.60 -9.67
C LEU A 179 0.30 -12.73 -10.90
N LYS A 180 -0.63 -13.66 -10.84
CA LYS A 180 -1.58 -13.95 -11.90
C LYS A 180 -2.92 -14.34 -11.28
N ASN A 181 -3.98 -13.69 -11.74
CA ASN A 181 -5.32 -14.06 -11.31
C ASN A 181 -5.60 -15.51 -11.68
N PRO A 182 -6.09 -16.34 -10.73
CA PRO A 182 -6.55 -17.67 -11.08
C PRO A 182 -7.81 -17.60 -11.97
N THR A 183 -7.96 -18.58 -12.81
CA THR A 183 -9.18 -18.71 -13.62
C THR A 183 -10.21 -19.49 -12.82
N PHE A 184 -11.25 -18.80 -12.35
CA PHE A 184 -12.39 -19.42 -11.68
C PHE A 184 -13.58 -19.50 -12.62
N ILE A 185 -13.93 -20.72 -13.02
CA ILE A 185 -15.21 -21.03 -13.64
C ILE A 185 -15.97 -21.91 -12.63
N THR A 186 -17.03 -21.38 -12.04
CA THR A 186 -17.84 -22.14 -11.09
C THR A 186 -18.82 -23.05 -11.85
N GLU A 187 -19.37 -24.07 -11.18
CA GLU A 187 -20.35 -24.98 -11.79
C GLU A 187 -21.59 -24.27 -12.37
N ASN A 188 -21.87 -23.05 -11.90
CA ASN A 188 -23.04 -22.27 -12.32
C ASN A 188 -22.71 -21.18 -13.36
N THR A 189 -21.47 -21.09 -13.84
CA THR A 189 -21.07 -20.08 -14.83
C THR A 189 -20.42 -20.74 -16.05
N LEU A 190 -20.78 -20.26 -17.25
CA LEU A 190 -20.18 -20.72 -18.50
C LEU A 190 -18.82 -20.08 -18.80
N VAL A 191 -18.54 -18.96 -18.16
CA VAL A 191 -17.31 -18.18 -18.35
C VAL A 191 -16.86 -17.61 -17.00
N GLN A 192 -15.60 -17.22 -16.90
CA GLN A 192 -15.11 -16.47 -15.75
C GLN A 192 -15.86 -15.13 -15.66
N THR A 193 -16.50 -14.86 -14.55
CA THR A 193 -17.26 -13.62 -14.29
C THR A 193 -16.51 -12.67 -13.35
N GLU A 194 -15.71 -13.21 -12.44
CA GLU A 194 -14.96 -12.45 -11.44
C GLU A 194 -13.46 -12.44 -11.74
N ASN A 195 -12.75 -11.45 -11.20
CA ASN A 195 -11.31 -11.29 -11.31
C ASN A 195 -10.79 -11.38 -12.76
N ARG A 196 -11.55 -10.84 -13.72
CA ARG A 196 -11.16 -10.80 -15.13
C ARG A 196 -10.13 -9.71 -15.34
N ILE A 197 -9.07 -10.09 -16.04
CA ILE A 197 -8.09 -9.12 -16.54
C ILE A 197 -8.65 -8.45 -17.80
N ARG A 198 -8.41 -7.16 -17.89
CA ARG A 198 -8.69 -6.36 -19.09
C ARG A 198 -7.41 -5.61 -19.47
N THR A 199 -6.87 -5.94 -20.63
CA THR A 199 -5.81 -5.17 -21.24
C THR A 199 -6.35 -3.81 -21.68
N MET A 200 -5.69 -2.75 -21.27
CA MET A 200 -5.95 -1.37 -21.68
C MET A 200 -5.00 -1.03 -22.86
N ASN A 201 -3.72 -1.07 -22.63
CA ASN A 201 -2.67 -0.93 -23.64
C ASN A 201 -1.80 -2.17 -23.64
N SER A 202 -1.62 -2.80 -24.81
CA SER A 202 -0.79 -4.00 -24.97
C SER A 202 0.68 -3.75 -24.71
N GLY A 203 1.40 -4.81 -24.34
CA GLY A 203 2.85 -4.81 -24.23
C GLY A 203 3.36 -5.20 -22.85
N LYS A 204 4.68 -5.04 -22.69
CA LYS A 204 5.41 -5.36 -21.47
C LYS A 204 6.21 -4.17 -20.99
N ALA A 205 6.36 -4.06 -19.69
CA ALA A 205 7.22 -3.07 -19.06
C ALA A 205 7.97 -3.69 -17.88
N THR A 206 9.18 -3.19 -17.64
CA THR A 206 10.01 -3.62 -16.50
C THR A 206 10.41 -2.39 -15.69
N GLY A 207 10.30 -2.47 -14.36
CA GLY A 207 10.66 -1.39 -13.45
C GLY A 207 10.36 -1.74 -12.01
N PRO A 208 10.71 -0.85 -11.07
CA PRO A 208 10.31 -1.01 -9.68
C PRO A 208 8.78 -0.94 -9.55
N ILE A 209 8.19 -1.88 -8.81
CA ILE A 209 6.76 -1.85 -8.55
C ILE A 209 6.46 -0.94 -7.37
N LEU A 210 5.63 0.07 -7.59
CA LEU A 210 5.23 1.06 -6.59
C LEU A 210 3.73 1.30 -6.69
N GLY A 211 3.08 1.65 -5.58
CA GLY A 211 1.65 1.90 -5.61
C GLY A 211 0.96 1.66 -4.28
N GLY A 212 -0.35 1.46 -4.35
CA GLY A 212 -1.22 1.21 -3.21
C GLY A 212 -2.60 1.84 -3.38
N ASN A 213 -3.19 2.25 -2.27
CA ASN A 213 -4.48 2.92 -2.26
C ASN A 213 -4.37 4.31 -2.90
N LEU A 214 -5.19 4.58 -3.93
CA LEU A 214 -5.12 5.80 -4.72
C LEU A 214 -5.42 7.05 -3.89
N SER A 215 -6.42 7.00 -3.02
CA SER A 215 -6.75 8.09 -2.09
C SER A 215 -5.57 8.47 -1.22
N LEU A 216 -4.79 7.50 -0.76
CA LEU A 216 -3.64 7.74 0.10
C LEU A 216 -2.41 8.22 -0.67
N LEU A 217 -2.18 7.74 -1.89
CA LEU A 217 -1.11 8.25 -2.75
C LEU A 217 -1.34 9.74 -3.06
N THR A 218 -2.58 10.12 -3.39
CA THR A 218 -2.93 11.52 -3.63
C THR A 218 -2.87 12.37 -2.35
N ALA A 219 -3.26 11.82 -1.20
CA ALA A 219 -3.18 12.52 0.09
C ALA A 219 -1.74 12.91 0.49
N ILE A 220 -0.73 12.20 0.01
CA ILE A 220 0.69 12.52 0.27
C ILE A 220 1.39 13.18 -0.91
N THR A 221 0.67 13.50 -2.01
CA THR A 221 1.23 14.20 -3.16
C THR A 221 1.78 15.56 -2.75
N GLY A 222 2.96 15.92 -3.28
CA GLY A 222 3.66 17.15 -2.92
C GLY A 222 4.41 17.11 -1.59
N SER A 223 4.39 15.99 -0.87
CA SER A 223 5.18 15.75 0.33
C SER A 223 6.49 15.00 0.00
N PRO A 224 7.49 14.98 0.92
CA PRO A 224 8.72 14.21 0.73
C PRO A 224 8.52 12.70 0.87
N TYR A 225 7.31 12.24 1.15
CA TYR A 225 6.97 10.83 1.42
C TYR A 225 6.51 10.07 0.18
N LEU A 226 6.33 10.78 -0.94
CA LEU A 226 5.94 10.18 -2.21
C LEU A 226 7.20 9.64 -2.92
N PRO A 227 7.17 8.39 -3.45
CA PRO A 227 8.32 7.80 -4.14
C PRO A 227 8.66 8.53 -5.45
N ASP A 228 9.88 8.33 -5.94
CA ASP A 228 10.22 8.68 -7.31
C ASP A 228 9.61 7.65 -8.26
N TRP A 229 8.81 8.11 -9.20
CA TRP A 229 8.03 7.28 -10.11
C TRP A 229 8.75 6.98 -11.43
N GLU A 230 9.96 7.50 -11.62
CA GLU A 230 10.68 7.36 -12.89
C GLU A 230 10.89 5.89 -13.27
N GLY A 231 10.31 5.48 -14.39
CA GLY A 231 10.39 4.11 -14.90
C GLY A 231 9.67 3.04 -14.08
N SER A 232 8.81 3.43 -13.12
CA SER A 232 8.13 2.47 -12.24
C SER A 232 6.91 1.82 -12.91
N ILE A 233 6.51 0.66 -12.37
CA ILE A 233 5.20 0.06 -12.61
C ILE A 233 4.28 0.53 -11.48
N LEU A 234 3.36 1.44 -11.82
CA LEU A 234 2.39 1.95 -10.87
C LEU A 234 1.19 1.00 -10.76
N PHE A 235 0.91 0.51 -9.56
CA PHE A 235 -0.38 -0.12 -9.28
C PHE A 235 -1.22 0.74 -8.36
N VAL A 236 -2.54 0.77 -8.60
CA VAL A 236 -3.49 1.49 -7.74
C VAL A 236 -4.75 0.66 -7.50
N GLU A 237 -5.34 0.86 -6.34
CA GLU A 237 -6.62 0.29 -5.92
C GLU A 237 -7.38 1.32 -5.08
N ASP A 238 -8.68 1.16 -4.89
CA ASP A 238 -9.43 1.97 -3.93
C ASP A 238 -10.72 1.27 -3.48
N ILE A 239 -11.49 1.92 -2.59
CA ILE A 239 -12.77 1.43 -2.07
C ILE A 239 -13.75 2.58 -1.83
N GLU A 240 -15.04 2.33 -2.09
CA GLU A 240 -16.18 3.22 -1.77
C GLU A 240 -16.06 4.64 -2.37
N GLU A 241 -15.29 4.80 -3.45
CA GLU A 241 -15.14 6.07 -4.14
C GLU A 241 -16.10 6.17 -5.34
N SER A 242 -16.68 7.36 -5.54
CA SER A 242 -17.40 7.62 -6.77
C SER A 242 -16.43 7.79 -7.93
N VAL A 243 -16.82 7.37 -9.15
CA VAL A 243 -15.95 7.46 -10.34
C VAL A 243 -15.37 8.87 -10.54
N TYR A 244 -16.15 9.95 -10.32
CA TYR A 244 -15.65 11.32 -10.44
C TYR A 244 -14.56 11.66 -9.42
N ARG A 245 -14.51 10.97 -8.27
CA ARG A 245 -13.43 11.16 -7.28
C ARG A 245 -12.18 10.42 -7.71
N VAL A 246 -12.33 9.20 -8.25
CA VAL A 246 -11.21 8.47 -8.84
C VAL A 246 -10.63 9.26 -10.01
N ASP A 247 -11.47 9.82 -10.88
CA ASP A 247 -11.06 10.73 -11.97
C ASP A 247 -10.24 11.93 -11.46
N ARG A 248 -10.71 12.58 -10.39
CA ARG A 248 -9.99 13.69 -9.77
C ARG A 248 -8.62 13.27 -9.23
N MET A 249 -8.53 12.10 -8.59
CA MET A 249 -7.28 11.56 -8.08
C MET A 249 -6.32 11.18 -9.21
N MET A 250 -6.82 10.57 -10.29
CA MET A 250 -6.00 10.31 -11.49
C MET A 250 -5.54 11.61 -12.15
N THR A 251 -6.41 12.65 -12.19
CA THR A 251 -6.05 14.00 -12.66
C THR A 251 -4.93 14.58 -11.79
N GLU A 252 -4.98 14.42 -10.46
CA GLU A 252 -3.92 14.88 -9.56
C GLU A 252 -2.59 14.18 -9.85
N LEU A 253 -2.58 12.87 -10.06
CA LEU A 253 -1.37 12.14 -10.46
C LEU A 253 -0.84 12.60 -11.82
N ALA A 254 -1.73 12.95 -12.76
CA ALA A 254 -1.33 13.51 -14.04
C ALA A 254 -0.68 14.90 -13.88
N LEU A 255 -1.35 15.82 -13.16
CA LEU A 255 -0.89 17.20 -12.95
C LEU A 255 0.40 17.28 -12.12
N SER A 256 0.58 16.38 -11.16
CA SER A 256 1.82 16.25 -10.39
C SER A 256 2.97 15.58 -11.15
N GLY A 257 2.71 15.13 -12.38
CA GLY A 257 3.72 14.53 -13.26
C GLY A 257 4.00 13.05 -12.98
N VAL A 258 3.26 12.41 -12.08
CA VAL A 258 3.42 10.97 -11.76
C VAL A 258 3.15 10.12 -12.99
N LEU A 259 1.99 10.31 -13.65
CA LEU A 259 1.61 9.50 -14.81
C LEU A 259 2.57 9.65 -16.01
N GLY A 260 3.27 10.78 -16.11
CA GLY A 260 4.26 11.00 -17.16
C GLY A 260 5.61 10.31 -16.95
N LYS A 261 5.84 9.72 -15.76
CA LYS A 261 7.10 9.08 -15.39
C LYS A 261 7.05 7.55 -15.37
N ILE A 262 5.86 6.98 -15.23
CA ILE A 262 5.70 5.52 -15.09
C ILE A 262 5.96 4.79 -16.41
N ALA A 263 6.52 3.58 -16.32
CA ALA A 263 6.74 2.69 -17.45
C ALA A 263 5.57 1.75 -17.74
N GLY A 264 4.69 1.52 -16.76
CA GLY A 264 3.52 0.67 -16.90
C GLY A 264 2.49 0.94 -15.79
N PHE A 265 1.24 0.53 -16.04
CA PHE A 265 0.13 0.81 -15.13
C PHE A 265 -0.73 -0.43 -14.87
N VAL A 266 -1.06 -0.66 -13.62
CA VAL A 266 -1.96 -1.72 -13.17
C VAL A 266 -3.07 -1.11 -12.31
N PHE A 267 -4.31 -1.24 -12.76
CA PHE A 267 -5.46 -0.96 -11.91
C PHE A 267 -5.95 -2.25 -11.25
N GLY A 268 -5.89 -2.32 -9.92
CA GLY A 268 -6.42 -3.44 -9.16
C GLY A 268 -7.95 -3.44 -9.16
N ARG A 269 -8.52 -3.32 -7.99
CA ARG A 269 -9.97 -3.20 -7.81
C ARG A 269 -10.31 -1.86 -7.18
N CYS A 270 -11.44 -1.30 -7.59
CA CYS A 270 -12.12 -0.24 -6.85
C CYS A 270 -13.41 -0.85 -6.29
N THR A 271 -13.31 -1.35 -5.07
CA THR A 271 -14.42 -2.09 -4.44
C THR A 271 -15.53 -1.11 -4.07
N ASP A 272 -16.79 -1.45 -4.41
CA ASP A 272 -17.96 -0.60 -4.14
C ASP A 272 -17.83 0.83 -4.71
N CYS A 273 -17.06 0.98 -5.78
CA CYS A 273 -16.91 2.23 -6.51
C CYS A 273 -18.00 2.35 -7.59
N GLU A 274 -18.97 3.20 -7.35
CA GLU A 274 -20.09 3.33 -8.25
C GLU A 274 -19.96 4.53 -9.20
N PRO A 275 -20.56 4.46 -10.41
CA PRO A 275 -20.48 5.55 -11.41
C PRO A 275 -21.11 6.86 -10.96
N GLY A 276 -21.67 6.93 -9.76
CA GLY A 276 -22.32 8.12 -9.24
C GLY A 276 -23.78 8.22 -9.70
N ARG A 277 -24.46 9.27 -9.22
CA ARG A 277 -25.89 9.47 -9.49
C ARG A 277 -26.06 10.38 -10.69
N GLY A 278 -26.80 9.89 -11.69
CA GLY A 278 -27.24 10.71 -12.79
C GLY A 278 -26.86 10.18 -14.17
N PHE A 279 -27.59 10.68 -15.16
CA PHE A 279 -27.33 10.40 -16.57
C PHE A 279 -26.06 11.15 -17.02
N GLY A 280 -25.17 10.45 -17.71
CA GLY A 280 -23.94 11.04 -18.26
C GLY A 280 -22.72 10.92 -17.35
N SER A 281 -22.73 10.08 -16.30
CA SER A 281 -21.52 9.73 -15.58
C SER A 281 -20.60 8.88 -16.48
N LEU A 282 -19.27 9.10 -16.38
CA LEU A 282 -18.31 8.15 -16.94
C LEU A 282 -18.39 6.82 -16.18
N THR A 283 -18.15 5.74 -16.88
CA THR A 283 -17.84 4.47 -16.23
C THR A 283 -16.39 4.49 -15.72
N MET A 284 -16.05 3.59 -14.79
CA MET A 284 -14.65 3.42 -14.37
C MET A 284 -13.74 3.11 -15.56
N GLU A 285 -14.27 2.35 -16.50
CA GLU A 285 -13.59 1.94 -17.71
C GLU A 285 -13.27 3.13 -18.63
N ASP A 286 -14.28 3.98 -18.90
CA ASP A 286 -14.10 5.16 -19.74
C ASP A 286 -13.11 6.13 -19.10
N MET A 287 -13.25 6.37 -17.80
CA MET A 287 -12.36 7.26 -17.03
C MET A 287 -10.90 6.78 -17.07
N LEU A 288 -10.67 5.49 -16.82
CA LEU A 288 -9.31 4.93 -16.89
C LEU A 288 -8.74 5.04 -18.31
N ALA A 289 -9.53 4.78 -19.35
CA ALA A 289 -9.10 4.91 -20.74
C ALA A 289 -8.67 6.36 -21.06
N GLU A 290 -9.46 7.37 -20.62
CA GLU A 290 -9.10 8.78 -20.85
C GLU A 290 -7.74 9.18 -20.23
N HIS A 291 -7.38 8.61 -19.07
CA HIS A 291 -6.12 8.91 -18.40
C HIS A 291 -4.92 8.09 -18.90
N ILE A 292 -5.15 6.84 -19.25
CA ILE A 292 -4.06 5.86 -19.46
C ILE A 292 -3.78 5.62 -20.93
N ASP A 293 -4.79 5.53 -21.81
CA ASP A 293 -4.56 5.26 -23.25
C ASP A 293 -3.62 6.28 -23.90
N PRO A 294 -3.73 7.61 -23.60
CA PRO A 294 -2.84 8.60 -24.18
C PRO A 294 -1.36 8.46 -23.80
N LEU A 295 -1.06 7.74 -22.70
CA LEU A 295 0.32 7.53 -22.27
C LEU A 295 1.06 6.54 -23.18
N GLY A 296 0.32 5.65 -23.86
CA GLY A 296 0.90 4.65 -24.76
C GLY A 296 1.79 3.61 -24.07
N ILE A 297 1.74 3.52 -22.75
CA ILE A 297 2.48 2.54 -21.95
C ILE A 297 1.65 1.26 -21.75
N PRO A 298 2.28 0.09 -21.54
CA PRO A 298 1.55 -1.12 -21.20
C PRO A 298 0.67 -0.92 -19.96
N ALA A 299 -0.60 -1.36 -20.02
CA ALA A 299 -1.55 -1.18 -18.95
C ALA A 299 -2.64 -2.25 -18.93
N PHE A 300 -3.04 -2.68 -17.74
CA PHE A 300 -4.19 -3.58 -17.56
C PHE A 300 -4.93 -3.30 -16.26
N SER A 301 -6.18 -3.75 -16.18
CA SER A 301 -7.02 -3.67 -14.99
C SER A 301 -7.54 -5.03 -14.55
N GLY A 302 -8.04 -5.10 -13.31
CA GLY A 302 -8.68 -6.29 -12.74
C GLY A 302 -7.75 -7.22 -11.98
N SER A 303 -6.48 -6.82 -11.71
CA SER A 303 -5.59 -7.58 -10.82
C SER A 303 -6.20 -7.74 -9.42
N MET A 304 -5.90 -8.86 -8.76
CA MET A 304 -6.38 -9.14 -7.40
C MET A 304 -5.61 -8.34 -6.35
N ILE A 305 -5.69 -7.02 -6.49
CA ILE A 305 -5.10 -6.00 -5.62
C ILE A 305 -6.23 -5.08 -5.19
N GLY A 306 -6.39 -4.85 -3.89
CA GLY A 306 -7.39 -3.92 -3.36
C GLY A 306 -8.24 -4.52 -2.22
N HIS A 307 -9.37 -3.88 -1.91
CA HIS A 307 -10.27 -4.27 -0.82
C HIS A 307 -11.18 -5.44 -1.23
N ILE A 308 -10.58 -6.57 -1.49
CA ILE A 308 -11.22 -7.84 -1.84
C ILE A 308 -10.73 -8.95 -0.92
N ASN A 309 -11.47 -10.04 -0.82
CA ASN A 309 -11.11 -11.13 0.09
C ASN A 309 -9.77 -11.77 -0.26
N GLU A 310 -9.56 -12.03 -1.53
CA GLU A 310 -8.38 -12.73 -2.04
C GLU A 310 -7.43 -11.73 -2.69
N GLN A 311 -6.30 -11.46 -2.04
CA GLN A 311 -5.36 -10.44 -2.46
C GLN A 311 -3.95 -10.99 -2.61
N PHE A 312 -3.19 -10.39 -3.51
CA PHE A 312 -1.75 -10.60 -3.61
C PHE A 312 -0.98 -9.86 -2.51
N THR A 313 0.19 -10.37 -2.17
CA THR A 313 1.21 -9.64 -1.40
C THR A 313 2.23 -9.06 -2.37
N ILE A 314 2.42 -7.74 -2.35
CA ILE A 314 3.26 -7.02 -3.29
C ILE A 314 4.40 -6.33 -2.55
N PRO A 315 5.66 -6.71 -2.79
CA PRO A 315 6.82 -6.00 -2.26
C PRO A 315 7.06 -4.71 -3.04
N LEU A 316 7.03 -3.55 -2.40
CA LEU A 316 7.26 -2.25 -3.02
C LEU A 316 8.74 -2.01 -3.28
N GLY A 317 9.05 -1.47 -4.44
CA GLY A 317 10.40 -1.05 -4.83
C GLY A 317 11.23 -2.11 -5.55
N ILE A 318 10.84 -3.39 -5.52
CA ILE A 318 11.56 -4.43 -6.26
C ILE A 318 11.29 -4.33 -7.77
N SER A 319 12.24 -4.80 -8.59
CA SER A 319 12.05 -4.89 -10.03
C SER A 319 11.05 -5.99 -10.39
N VAL A 320 10.08 -5.64 -11.25
CA VAL A 320 9.11 -6.58 -11.83
C VAL A 320 9.03 -6.42 -13.33
N GLU A 321 8.65 -7.47 -14.05
CA GLU A 321 8.14 -7.40 -15.42
C GLU A 321 6.62 -7.53 -15.36
N MET A 322 5.90 -6.54 -15.88
CA MET A 322 4.47 -6.66 -16.14
C MET A 322 4.23 -7.01 -17.62
N ASP A 323 3.26 -7.88 -17.85
CA ASP A 323 2.74 -8.22 -19.17
C ASP A 323 1.25 -7.90 -19.22
N ALA A 324 0.91 -6.82 -19.92
CA ALA A 324 -0.47 -6.32 -19.96
C ALA A 324 -1.42 -7.25 -20.71
N ASP A 325 -0.91 -7.99 -21.71
CA ASP A 325 -1.71 -8.92 -22.51
C ASP A 325 -2.01 -10.21 -21.73
N ALA A 326 -1.06 -10.65 -20.90
CA ALA A 326 -1.23 -11.80 -20.03
C ALA A 326 -1.89 -11.43 -18.68
N GLY A 327 -1.95 -10.15 -18.31
CA GLY A 327 -2.42 -9.67 -17.02
C GLY A 327 -1.58 -10.18 -15.84
N THR A 328 -0.24 -10.14 -15.99
CA THR A 328 0.68 -10.70 -15.00
C THR A 328 1.72 -9.68 -14.53
N ILE A 329 2.19 -9.88 -13.31
CA ILE A 329 3.31 -9.14 -12.71
C ILE A 329 4.31 -10.17 -12.19
N SER A 330 5.49 -10.27 -12.83
CA SER A 330 6.53 -11.24 -12.51
C SER A 330 7.68 -10.59 -11.75
N MET A 331 7.90 -10.98 -10.50
CA MET A 331 9.01 -10.50 -9.68
C MET A 331 10.34 -10.96 -10.29
N GLN A 332 11.24 -10.02 -10.53
CA GLN A 332 12.58 -10.29 -11.07
C GLN A 332 13.59 -10.56 -9.95
N GLU A 333 13.21 -10.27 -8.73
CA GLU A 333 14.00 -10.46 -7.50
C GLU A 333 13.09 -10.72 -6.30
N ALA A 334 13.63 -11.31 -5.24
CA ALA A 334 12.90 -11.48 -3.99
C ALA A 334 12.74 -10.14 -3.24
N GLY A 335 11.61 -9.96 -2.54
CA GLY A 335 11.38 -8.81 -1.67
C GLY A 335 12.04 -8.94 -0.29
N VAL A 336 12.55 -10.11 0.08
CA VAL A 336 13.22 -10.44 1.36
C VAL A 336 14.57 -11.11 1.10
N LEU A 337 15.44 -11.15 2.16
CA LEU A 337 16.76 -11.82 2.12
C LEU A 337 16.63 -13.33 2.33
#